data_216d2c9f23a1f1dfadd6f25d6ae9a8db
#
_entry.id   216d2c9f23a1f1dfadd6f25d6ae9a8db
#
_cell.length_a   1.000
_cell.length_b   1.000
_cell.length_c   1.000
_cell.angle_alpha   90.00
_cell.angle_beta   90.00
_cell.angle_gamma   90.00
#
_symmetry.space_group_name_H-M   'P 1'
#
loop_
_entity.id
_entity.type
_entity.pdbx_description
1 polymer ?
#
loop_
_entity_poly.entity_id
_entity_poly.type
_entity_poly.pdbx_seq_one_letter_code
_entity_poly.pdbx_strand_id
1 'polypeptide(L)'
;FSQKKVEVPYVAGRSLRQAKNMLEIAGLEIDRLVYQPDMATNYVLEQRVDGRPIEAGTKRQIEMGSGVTLYVGVAEGDSVVVVPKVIGVSLREAKSRLWEQGFNVGAVVFDEGIDLLNQKDARVYGQQPVQGYATVVGSEVGLRLTLDAEKVARESAASDKQAQALSEERERRRAELADSLAEAEVRRHAEELQRGAGTANAEEDNFF
;
A
#
# COMPACT_ATOMS: atom_id res chain seq x y z
N PHE A 1 -8.73 36.71 -2.69
CA PHE A 1 -9.60 35.70 -2.06
C PHE A 1 -8.80 34.90 -1.07
N SER A 2 -9.04 35.07 0.24
CA SER A 2 -8.45 34.23 1.27
C SER A 2 -9.15 32.86 1.29
N GLN A 3 -8.40 31.78 1.19
CA GLN A 3 -8.94 30.44 1.32
C GLN A 3 -9.38 30.21 2.77
N LYS A 4 -10.42 29.42 2.95
CA LYS A 4 -10.89 29.04 4.28
C LYS A 4 -9.82 28.26 5.00
N LYS A 5 -9.56 28.63 6.23
CA LYS A 5 -8.67 27.88 7.13
C LYS A 5 -9.47 26.93 7.99
N VAL A 6 -8.89 25.77 8.23
CA VAL A 6 -9.47 24.71 9.06
C VAL A 6 -8.46 24.25 10.10
N GLU A 7 -8.94 23.80 11.24
CA GLU A 7 -8.09 23.26 12.28
C GLU A 7 -7.62 21.85 11.91
N VAL A 8 -6.34 21.56 12.12
CA VAL A 8 -5.78 20.24 11.90
C VAL A 8 -6.22 19.32 13.03
N PRO A 9 -6.99 18.25 12.76
CA PRO A 9 -7.38 17.31 13.79
C PRO A 9 -6.16 16.53 14.30
N TYR A 10 -6.17 16.20 15.59
CA TYR A 10 -5.14 15.34 16.16
C TYR A 10 -5.48 13.88 15.86
N VAL A 11 -4.65 13.23 15.06
CA VAL A 11 -4.89 11.87 14.55
C VAL A 11 -3.84 10.86 15.02
N ALA A 12 -2.82 11.28 15.76
CA ALA A 12 -1.82 10.37 16.30
C ALA A 12 -2.47 9.37 17.26
N GLY A 13 -2.06 8.11 17.18
CA GLY A 13 -2.68 7.02 17.95
C GLY A 13 -3.90 6.39 17.27
N ARG A 14 -4.41 6.97 16.20
CA ARG A 14 -5.52 6.42 15.42
C ARG A 14 -4.99 5.48 14.34
N SER A 15 -5.87 4.57 13.86
CA SER A 15 -5.55 3.80 12.67
C SER A 15 -5.38 4.73 11.46
N LEU A 16 -4.61 4.32 10.47
CA LEU A 16 -4.44 5.07 9.23
C LEU A 16 -5.79 5.40 8.58
N ARG A 17 -6.70 4.44 8.55
CA ARG A 17 -8.04 4.63 7.99
C ARG A 17 -8.83 5.72 8.73
N GLN A 18 -8.83 5.68 10.06
CA GLN A 18 -9.50 6.69 10.88
C GLN A 18 -8.87 8.06 10.69
N ALA A 19 -7.54 8.13 10.70
CA ALA A 19 -6.80 9.38 10.49
C ALA A 19 -7.11 9.99 9.13
N LYS A 20 -7.10 9.19 8.07
CA LYS A 20 -7.47 9.64 6.73
C LYS A 20 -8.87 10.21 6.70
N ASN A 21 -9.85 9.50 7.26
CA ASN A 21 -11.23 9.97 7.31
C ASN A 21 -11.38 11.28 8.07
N MET A 22 -10.71 11.42 9.21
CA MET A 22 -10.74 12.65 10.02
C MET A 22 -10.14 13.84 9.26
N LEU A 23 -9.04 13.64 8.55
CA LEU A 23 -8.41 14.67 7.74
C LEU A 23 -9.31 15.08 6.56
N GLU A 24 -9.89 14.13 5.86
CA GLU A 24 -10.81 14.39 4.74
C GLU A 24 -12.07 15.13 5.18
N ILE A 25 -12.67 14.75 6.31
CA ILE A 25 -13.82 15.45 6.89
C ILE A 25 -13.48 16.91 7.25
N ALA A 26 -12.25 17.14 7.72
CA ALA A 26 -11.76 18.49 8.00
C ALA A 26 -11.44 19.31 6.75
N GLY A 27 -11.51 18.70 5.56
CA GLY A 27 -11.17 19.37 4.30
C GLY A 27 -9.67 19.37 3.99
N LEU A 28 -8.93 18.43 4.57
CA LEU A 28 -7.48 18.31 4.41
C LEU A 28 -7.12 17.04 3.62
N GLU A 29 -5.89 16.97 3.17
CA GLU A 29 -5.33 15.82 2.47
C GLU A 29 -4.17 15.23 3.26
N ILE A 30 -3.75 14.02 2.89
CA ILE A 30 -2.48 13.46 3.32
C ILE A 30 -1.42 13.90 2.32
N ASP A 31 -0.42 14.62 2.79
CA ASP A 31 0.72 15.03 1.98
C ASP A 31 1.65 13.85 1.73
N ARG A 32 2.04 13.17 2.79
CA ARG A 32 2.95 12.03 2.71
C ARG A 32 2.68 11.03 3.83
N LEU A 33 2.76 9.75 3.50
CA LEU A 33 2.85 8.65 4.46
C LEU A 33 4.32 8.26 4.57
N VAL A 34 4.86 8.30 5.78
CA VAL A 34 6.23 7.87 6.09
C VAL A 34 6.14 6.67 7.00
N TYR A 35 6.48 5.51 6.49
CA TYR A 35 6.42 4.27 7.27
C TYR A 35 7.67 4.07 8.10
N GLN A 36 7.49 3.64 9.34
CA GLN A 36 8.56 3.34 10.30
C GLN A 36 8.32 1.97 10.94
N PRO A 37 9.39 1.22 11.24
CA PRO A 37 9.23 -0.02 12.00
C PRO A 37 8.51 0.22 13.32
N ASP A 38 7.51 -0.60 13.63
CA ASP A 38 6.72 -0.52 14.86
C ASP A 38 6.11 -1.88 15.17
N MET A 39 5.56 -2.03 16.35
CA MET A 39 4.90 -3.27 16.77
C MET A 39 3.56 -3.50 16.06
N ALA A 40 2.90 -2.44 15.61
CA ALA A 40 1.60 -2.48 14.94
C ALA A 40 1.67 -1.81 13.59
N THR A 41 0.89 -2.35 12.62
CA THR A 41 0.83 -1.84 11.26
C THR A 41 -0.35 -0.90 11.08
N ASN A 42 -0.13 0.20 10.31
CA ASN A 42 -1.16 1.17 9.94
C ASN A 42 -1.81 1.90 11.14
N TYR A 43 -0.98 2.24 12.12
CA TYR A 43 -1.34 3.21 13.16
C TYR A 43 -0.46 4.45 13.04
N VAL A 44 -1.06 5.61 13.21
CA VAL A 44 -0.37 6.89 13.11
C VAL A 44 0.45 7.14 14.38
N LEU A 45 1.76 7.29 14.19
CA LEU A 45 2.71 7.53 15.27
C LEU A 45 2.90 9.02 15.54
N GLU A 46 2.92 9.82 14.48
CA GLU A 46 3.17 11.26 14.53
C GLU A 46 2.53 11.93 13.32
N GLN A 47 2.17 13.19 13.46
CA GLN A 47 1.68 14.01 12.36
C GLN A 47 2.44 15.33 12.30
N ARG A 48 2.71 15.81 11.08
CA ARG A 48 3.43 17.05 10.85
C ARG A 48 2.76 17.91 9.78
N VAL A 49 2.90 19.21 9.93
CA VAL A 49 2.54 20.20 8.91
C VAL A 49 3.75 21.09 8.69
N ASP A 50 4.18 21.21 7.44
CA ASP A 50 5.39 21.96 7.06
C ASP A 50 6.63 21.53 7.88
N GLY A 51 6.77 20.24 8.12
CA GLY A 51 7.88 19.66 8.88
C GLY A 51 7.79 19.85 10.38
N ARG A 52 6.76 20.50 10.90
CA ARG A 52 6.57 20.72 12.34
C ARG A 52 5.58 19.75 12.95
N PRO A 53 5.93 19.09 14.06
CA PRO A 53 5.00 18.19 14.73
C PRO A 53 3.73 18.90 15.21
N ILE A 54 2.60 18.22 15.08
CA ILE A 54 1.33 18.61 15.66
C ILE A 54 1.09 17.68 16.85
N GLU A 55 1.13 18.22 18.05
CA GLU A 55 0.93 17.46 19.29
C GLU A 55 -0.50 17.61 19.79
N ALA A 56 -0.88 16.77 20.75
CA ALA A 56 -2.19 16.86 21.39
C ALA A 56 -2.37 18.25 22.02
N GLY A 57 -3.52 18.87 21.74
CA GLY A 57 -3.83 20.22 22.24
C GLY A 57 -3.27 21.36 21.40
N THR A 58 -2.45 21.09 20.40
CA THR A 58 -2.02 22.09 19.45
C THR A 58 -3.19 22.48 18.55
N LYS A 59 -3.53 23.76 18.55
CA LYS A 59 -4.57 24.31 17.68
C LYS A 59 -3.89 24.98 16.48
N ARG A 60 -3.59 24.20 15.45
CA ARG A 60 -3.01 24.69 14.21
C ARG A 60 -4.08 24.81 13.14
N GLN A 61 -4.17 25.97 12.52
CA GLN A 61 -5.04 26.20 11.37
C GLN A 61 -4.22 26.31 10.10
N ILE A 62 -4.69 25.62 9.07
CA ILE A 62 -4.08 25.63 7.72
C ILE A 62 -5.18 25.81 6.67
N GLU A 63 -4.78 26.15 5.48
CA GLU A 63 -5.74 26.32 4.38
C GLU A 63 -6.41 24.99 4.03
N MET A 64 -7.72 25.04 3.75
CA MET A 64 -8.47 23.91 3.25
C MET A 64 -7.79 23.36 1.99
N GLY A 65 -7.70 22.04 1.89
CA GLY A 65 -6.99 21.35 0.79
C GLY A 65 -5.50 21.13 1.04
N SER A 66 -4.94 21.68 2.12
CA SER A 66 -3.54 21.46 2.49
C SER A 66 -3.30 20.03 2.96
N GLY A 67 -2.04 19.59 2.85
CA GLY A 67 -1.62 18.25 3.22
C GLY A 67 -1.00 18.15 4.60
N VAL A 68 -1.21 17.01 5.25
CA VAL A 68 -0.62 16.64 6.54
C VAL A 68 0.28 15.42 6.31
N THR A 69 1.50 15.46 6.80
CA THR A 69 2.41 14.31 6.77
C THR A 69 2.12 13.39 7.95
N LEU A 70 1.92 12.11 7.69
CA LEU A 70 1.68 11.10 8.72
C LEU A 70 2.84 10.12 8.78
N TYR A 71 3.38 9.92 9.97
CA TYR A 71 4.32 8.84 10.27
C TYR A 71 3.53 7.64 10.75
N VAL A 72 3.68 6.52 10.08
CA VAL A 72 2.81 5.34 10.26
C VAL A 72 3.67 4.12 10.58
N GLY A 73 3.23 3.31 11.52
CA GLY A 73 3.91 2.09 11.89
C GLY A 73 3.73 0.97 10.87
N VAL A 74 4.77 0.16 10.71
CA VAL A 74 4.72 -1.12 9.99
C VAL A 74 5.41 -2.19 10.82
N ALA A 75 4.70 -3.28 11.11
CA ALA A 75 5.24 -4.42 11.83
C ALA A 75 6.09 -5.31 10.91
N GLU A 76 6.96 -6.10 11.51
CA GLU A 76 7.75 -7.08 10.78
C GLU A 76 6.84 -8.05 10.01
N GLY A 77 7.14 -8.26 8.73
CA GLY A 77 6.34 -9.12 7.84
C GLY A 77 5.22 -8.42 7.09
N ASP A 78 4.89 -7.16 7.44
CA ASP A 78 3.77 -6.42 6.84
C ASP A 78 4.21 -5.36 5.80
N SER A 79 5.49 -5.35 5.43
CA SER A 79 6.02 -4.32 4.54
C SER A 79 5.64 -4.48 3.07
N VAL A 80 5.22 -5.67 2.65
CA VAL A 80 4.82 -5.93 1.26
C VAL A 80 3.31 -5.88 1.13
N VAL A 81 2.83 -5.08 0.19
CA VAL A 81 1.42 -4.85 -0.08
C VAL A 81 1.15 -4.92 -1.59
N VAL A 82 -0.11 -5.11 -1.94
CA VAL A 82 -0.56 -5.18 -3.34
C VAL A 82 -1.22 -3.87 -3.73
N VAL A 83 -0.83 -3.32 -4.88
CA VAL A 83 -1.38 -2.06 -5.38
C VAL A 83 -2.87 -2.23 -5.72
N PRO A 84 -3.75 -1.37 -5.16
CA PRO A 84 -5.18 -1.44 -5.44
C PRO A 84 -5.50 -0.86 -6.81
N LYS A 85 -6.69 -1.19 -7.31
CA LYS A 85 -7.24 -0.59 -8.52
C LYS A 85 -7.75 0.82 -8.23
N VAL A 86 -7.28 1.80 -9.00
CA VAL A 86 -7.82 3.16 -8.98
C VAL A 86 -8.25 3.65 -10.35
N ILE A 87 -8.16 2.81 -11.38
CA ILE A 87 -8.71 3.11 -12.70
C ILE A 87 -10.23 3.15 -12.62
N GLY A 88 -10.85 4.16 -13.20
CA GLY A 88 -12.29 4.33 -13.27
C GLY A 88 -12.88 5.31 -12.27
N VAL A 89 -12.12 5.76 -11.28
CA VAL A 89 -12.62 6.69 -10.25
C VAL A 89 -12.07 8.10 -10.45
N SER A 90 -12.65 9.05 -9.73
CA SER A 90 -12.16 10.45 -9.71
C SER A 90 -10.80 10.54 -9.02
N LEU A 91 -10.09 11.64 -9.23
CA LEU A 91 -8.83 11.91 -8.55
C LEU A 91 -8.97 11.87 -7.02
N ARG A 92 -10.02 12.51 -6.51
CA ARG A 92 -10.29 12.52 -5.06
C ARG A 92 -10.47 11.11 -4.50
N GLU A 93 -11.24 10.29 -5.16
CA GLU A 93 -11.47 8.91 -4.73
C GLU A 93 -10.23 8.05 -4.88
N ALA A 94 -9.45 8.24 -5.94
CA ALA A 94 -8.18 7.55 -6.14
C ALA A 94 -7.19 7.86 -5.02
N LYS A 95 -7.02 9.14 -4.68
CA LYS A 95 -6.16 9.57 -3.57
C LYS A 95 -6.59 8.93 -2.24
N SER A 96 -7.89 9.02 -1.93
CA SER A 96 -8.45 8.45 -0.70
C SER A 96 -8.18 6.95 -0.60
N ARG A 97 -8.40 6.22 -1.68
CA ARG A 97 -8.18 4.78 -1.74
C ARG A 97 -6.70 4.41 -1.59
N LEU A 98 -5.80 5.15 -2.23
CA LEU A 98 -4.37 4.93 -2.12
C LEU A 98 -3.87 5.17 -0.70
N TRP A 99 -4.24 6.28 -0.07
CA TRP A 99 -3.84 6.57 1.31
C TRP A 99 -4.35 5.51 2.29
N GLU A 100 -5.60 5.09 2.13
CA GLU A 100 -6.20 4.05 2.99
C GLU A 100 -5.45 2.73 2.91
N GLN A 101 -4.90 2.40 1.74
CA GLN A 101 -4.15 1.18 1.51
C GLN A 101 -2.64 1.30 1.80
N GLY A 102 -2.19 2.47 2.27
CA GLY A 102 -0.79 2.68 2.64
C GLY A 102 0.11 3.12 1.50
N PHE A 103 -0.44 3.73 0.47
CA PHE A 103 0.31 4.25 -0.68
C PHE A 103 0.35 5.76 -0.69
N ASN A 104 1.45 6.29 -1.21
CA ASN A 104 1.57 7.69 -1.54
C ASN A 104 1.09 7.96 -2.97
N VAL A 105 0.58 9.15 -3.20
CA VAL A 105 0.18 9.61 -4.53
C VAL A 105 1.43 10.19 -5.21
N GLY A 106 1.79 9.63 -6.34
CA GLY A 106 2.90 10.11 -7.16
C GLY A 106 2.47 11.20 -8.14
N ALA A 107 3.07 11.23 -9.32
CA ALA A 107 2.73 12.20 -10.34
C ALA A 107 1.28 12.05 -10.80
N VAL A 108 0.57 13.17 -10.92
CA VAL A 108 -0.79 13.25 -11.44
C VAL A 108 -0.74 13.95 -12.78
N VAL A 109 -1.10 13.26 -13.84
CA VAL A 109 -1.05 13.77 -15.21
C VAL A 109 -2.46 13.79 -15.79
N PHE A 110 -2.88 14.96 -16.26
CA PHE A 110 -4.16 15.13 -16.92
C PHE A 110 -3.98 15.14 -18.44
N ASP A 111 -4.92 14.54 -19.15
CA ASP A 111 -4.98 14.65 -20.61
C ASP A 111 -5.16 16.11 -21.02
N GLU A 112 -4.75 16.44 -22.23
CA GLU A 112 -4.92 17.77 -22.81
C GLU A 112 -6.41 18.17 -22.79
N GLY A 113 -6.68 19.44 -22.50
CA GLY A 113 -8.02 20.00 -22.43
C GLY A 113 -8.69 19.92 -21.06
N ILE A 114 -8.02 19.34 -20.06
CA ILE A 114 -8.50 19.34 -18.69
C ILE A 114 -7.99 20.55 -17.94
N ASP A 115 -8.90 21.31 -17.34
CA ASP A 115 -8.61 22.52 -16.56
C ASP A 115 -9.25 22.45 -15.17
N LEU A 116 -9.17 23.52 -14.40
CA LEU A 116 -9.74 23.59 -13.05
C LEU A 116 -11.27 23.47 -13.03
N LEU A 117 -11.95 23.77 -14.15
CA LEU A 117 -13.42 23.74 -14.23
C LEU A 117 -13.96 22.33 -14.48
N ASN A 118 -13.26 21.53 -15.31
CA ASN A 118 -13.71 20.20 -15.69
C ASN A 118 -12.93 19.05 -15.01
N GLN A 119 -11.90 19.37 -14.25
CA GLN A 119 -11.04 18.39 -13.58
C GLN A 119 -11.81 17.40 -12.71
N LYS A 120 -12.87 17.84 -12.05
CA LYS A 120 -13.74 16.98 -11.22
C LYS A 120 -14.43 15.85 -11.99
N ASP A 121 -14.63 16.04 -13.30
CA ASP A 121 -15.29 15.08 -14.17
C ASP A 121 -14.30 14.07 -14.77
N ALA A 122 -12.99 14.34 -14.66
CA ALA A 122 -11.94 13.45 -15.13
C ALA A 122 -11.93 12.16 -14.30
N ARG A 123 -11.53 11.06 -14.96
CA ARG A 123 -11.40 9.74 -14.33
C ARG A 123 -10.04 9.17 -14.60
N VAL A 124 -9.55 8.38 -13.67
CA VAL A 124 -8.26 7.69 -13.81
C VAL A 124 -8.40 6.64 -14.89
N TYR A 125 -7.53 6.69 -15.90
CA TYR A 125 -7.41 5.65 -16.93
C TYR A 125 -6.09 4.90 -16.87
N GLY A 126 -5.11 5.40 -16.13
CA GLY A 126 -3.81 4.76 -15.97
C GLY A 126 -3.26 4.95 -14.58
N GLN A 127 -2.60 3.93 -14.09
CA GLN A 127 -1.88 3.94 -12.83
C GLN A 127 -0.55 3.20 -12.97
N GLN A 128 0.47 3.68 -12.27
CA GLN A 128 1.78 3.05 -12.24
C GLN A 128 2.33 3.10 -10.83
N PRO A 129 2.59 1.97 -10.15
CA PRO A 129 2.42 0.60 -10.65
C PRO A 129 0.97 0.19 -10.92
N VAL A 130 0.81 -0.87 -11.71
CA VAL A 130 -0.51 -1.42 -12.05
C VAL A 130 -1.17 -2.10 -10.85
N GLN A 131 -2.50 -2.22 -10.89
CA GLN A 131 -3.21 -2.97 -9.86
C GLN A 131 -2.69 -4.42 -9.79
N GLY A 132 -2.65 -4.95 -8.59
CA GLY A 132 -2.19 -6.33 -8.38
C GLY A 132 -0.68 -6.50 -8.27
N TYR A 133 0.10 -5.46 -8.55
CA TYR A 133 1.55 -5.48 -8.37
C TYR A 133 1.90 -5.46 -6.89
N ALA A 134 2.83 -6.34 -6.46
CA ALA A 134 3.31 -6.36 -5.08
C ALA A 134 4.48 -5.39 -4.91
N THR A 135 4.40 -4.55 -3.91
CA THR A 135 5.41 -3.52 -3.62
C THR A 135 5.47 -3.23 -2.12
N VAL A 136 6.27 -2.26 -1.73
CA VAL A 136 6.50 -1.89 -0.33
C VAL A 136 5.50 -0.82 0.10
N VAL A 137 5.03 -0.88 1.35
CA VAL A 137 4.19 0.16 1.95
C VAL A 137 4.83 1.54 1.79
N GLY A 138 4.03 2.56 1.55
CA GLY A 138 4.51 3.92 1.32
C GLY A 138 4.99 4.20 -0.10
N SER A 139 4.98 3.21 -0.99
CA SER A 139 5.32 3.40 -2.40
C SER A 139 4.38 4.39 -3.07
N GLU A 140 4.88 5.10 -4.07
CA GLU A 140 4.09 6.05 -4.86
C GLU A 140 3.35 5.35 -5.99
N VAL A 141 2.12 5.79 -6.23
CA VAL A 141 1.33 5.39 -7.40
C VAL A 141 1.05 6.63 -8.24
N GLY A 142 1.55 6.65 -9.45
CA GLY A 142 1.30 7.71 -10.42
C GLY A 142 -0.05 7.50 -11.11
N LEU A 143 -0.72 8.59 -11.47
CA LEU A 143 -2.06 8.59 -12.01
C LEU A 143 -2.15 9.37 -13.31
N ARG A 144 -2.94 8.86 -14.25
CA ARG A 144 -3.31 9.57 -15.49
C ARG A 144 -4.82 9.66 -15.57
N LEU A 145 -5.31 10.86 -15.88
CA LEU A 145 -6.74 11.17 -15.90
C LEU A 145 -7.20 11.69 -17.25
N THR A 146 -8.42 11.32 -17.63
CA THR A 146 -9.04 11.69 -18.89
C THR A 146 -10.52 11.99 -18.72
N LEU A 147 -11.07 12.74 -19.66
CA LEU A 147 -12.53 12.94 -19.79
C LEU A 147 -13.17 11.92 -20.75
N ASP A 148 -12.38 11.10 -21.42
CA ASP A 148 -12.83 10.10 -22.39
C ASP A 148 -13.29 8.82 -21.71
N ALA A 149 -14.61 8.66 -21.58
CA ALA A 149 -15.22 7.51 -20.91
C ALA A 149 -14.92 6.16 -21.60
N GLU A 150 -14.78 6.14 -22.93
CA GLU A 150 -14.46 4.92 -23.67
C GLU A 150 -13.02 4.48 -23.39
N LYS A 151 -12.10 5.44 -23.30
CA LYS A 151 -10.71 5.19 -22.92
C LYS A 151 -10.64 4.59 -21.52
N VAL A 152 -11.37 5.16 -20.56
CA VAL A 152 -11.45 4.66 -19.19
C VAL A 152 -11.94 3.21 -19.16
N ALA A 153 -13.04 2.91 -19.87
CA ALA A 153 -13.61 1.56 -19.90
C ALA A 153 -12.65 0.54 -20.48
N ARG A 154 -11.98 0.89 -21.58
CA ARG A 154 -10.99 0.03 -22.25
C ARG A 154 -9.79 -0.25 -21.34
N GLU A 155 -9.22 0.78 -20.74
CA GLU A 155 -8.07 0.64 -19.85
C GLU A 155 -8.42 -0.07 -18.54
N SER A 156 -9.64 0.13 -18.03
CA SER A 156 -10.15 -0.60 -16.87
C SER A 156 -10.21 -2.11 -17.13
N ALA A 157 -10.77 -2.52 -18.27
CA ALA A 157 -10.84 -3.92 -18.64
C ALA A 157 -9.45 -4.55 -18.85
N ALA A 158 -8.55 -3.83 -19.51
CA ALA A 158 -7.17 -4.28 -19.71
C ALA A 158 -6.43 -4.44 -18.37
N SER A 159 -6.63 -3.51 -17.45
CA SER A 159 -6.04 -3.56 -16.10
C SER A 159 -6.54 -4.76 -15.29
N ASP A 160 -7.83 -5.07 -15.35
CA ASP A 160 -8.40 -6.23 -14.66
C ASP A 160 -7.80 -7.54 -15.19
N LYS A 161 -7.64 -7.64 -16.49
CA LYS A 161 -7.04 -8.81 -17.15
C LYS A 161 -5.57 -9.00 -16.72
N GLN A 162 -4.83 -7.92 -16.67
CA GLN A 162 -3.43 -7.92 -16.22
C GLN A 162 -3.32 -8.31 -14.75
N ALA A 163 -4.20 -7.79 -13.90
CA ALA A 163 -4.24 -8.12 -12.48
C ALA A 163 -4.54 -9.60 -12.24
N GLN A 164 -5.45 -10.16 -13.02
CA GLN A 164 -5.76 -11.59 -12.96
C GLN A 164 -4.53 -12.43 -13.31
N ALA A 165 -3.81 -12.08 -14.38
CA ALA A 165 -2.59 -12.75 -14.77
C ALA A 165 -1.50 -12.68 -13.70
N LEU A 166 -1.33 -11.52 -13.04
CA LEU A 166 -0.40 -11.36 -11.93
C LEU A 166 -0.78 -12.22 -10.72
N SER A 167 -2.06 -12.29 -10.41
CA SER A 167 -2.58 -13.12 -9.31
C SER A 167 -2.32 -14.60 -9.56
N GLU A 168 -2.59 -15.09 -10.76
CA GLU A 168 -2.35 -16.48 -11.17
C GLU A 168 -0.86 -16.83 -11.13
N GLU A 169 0.00 -15.92 -11.55
CA GLU A 169 1.44 -16.10 -11.46
C GLU A 169 1.93 -16.21 -10.02
N ARG A 170 1.42 -15.34 -9.12
CA ARG A 170 1.75 -15.43 -7.69
C ARG A 170 1.30 -16.74 -7.06
N GLU A 171 0.12 -17.22 -7.41
CA GLU A 171 -0.39 -18.51 -6.94
C GLU A 171 0.48 -19.68 -7.41
N ARG A 172 0.90 -19.67 -8.68
CA ARG A 172 1.81 -20.68 -9.22
C ARG A 172 3.16 -20.69 -8.50
N ARG A 173 3.76 -19.52 -8.30
CA ARG A 173 5.03 -19.40 -7.57
C ARG A 173 4.91 -19.88 -6.13
N ARG A 174 3.80 -19.56 -5.48
CA ARG A 174 3.52 -20.00 -4.12
C ARG A 174 3.36 -21.51 -4.04
N ALA A 175 2.67 -22.11 -4.99
CA ALA A 175 2.51 -23.57 -5.09
C ALA A 175 3.84 -24.27 -5.36
N GLU A 176 4.65 -23.76 -6.29
CA GLU A 176 5.99 -24.27 -6.59
C GLU A 176 6.91 -24.21 -5.36
N LEU A 177 6.88 -23.09 -4.62
CA LEU A 177 7.66 -22.95 -3.40
C LEU A 177 7.20 -23.93 -2.32
N ALA A 178 5.91 -24.12 -2.14
CA ALA A 178 5.35 -25.07 -1.18
C ALA A 178 5.78 -26.50 -1.52
N ASP A 179 5.72 -26.90 -2.79
CA ASP A 179 6.18 -28.21 -3.26
C ASP A 179 7.67 -28.39 -3.04
N SER A 180 8.47 -27.39 -3.34
CA SER A 180 9.92 -27.39 -3.14
C SER A 180 10.29 -27.54 -1.65
N LEU A 181 9.58 -26.84 -0.76
CA LEU A 181 9.78 -26.94 0.68
C LEU A 181 9.36 -28.33 1.20
N ALA A 182 8.27 -28.88 0.70
CA ALA A 182 7.81 -30.22 1.08
C ALA A 182 8.82 -31.29 0.66
N GLU A 183 9.37 -31.21 -0.55
CA GLU A 183 10.43 -32.10 -1.04
C GLU A 183 11.69 -31.98 -0.20
N ALA A 184 12.08 -30.76 0.18
CA ALA A 184 13.24 -30.54 1.04
C ALA A 184 13.06 -31.12 2.43
N GLU A 185 11.86 -31.05 3.00
CA GLU A 185 11.51 -31.68 4.29
C GLU A 185 11.60 -33.20 4.22
N VAL A 186 11.06 -33.81 3.18
CA VAL A 186 11.11 -35.25 2.95
C VAL A 186 12.57 -35.70 2.85
N ARG A 187 13.42 -34.99 2.10
CA ARG A 187 14.84 -35.30 2.00
C ARG A 187 15.58 -35.21 3.34
N ARG A 188 15.34 -34.16 4.11
CA ARG A 188 15.93 -34.00 5.44
C ARG A 188 15.56 -35.14 6.38
N HIS A 189 14.27 -35.51 6.37
CA HIS A 189 13.77 -36.61 7.20
C HIS A 189 14.40 -37.96 6.80
N ALA A 190 14.53 -38.24 5.51
CA ALA A 190 15.19 -39.42 4.99
C ALA A 190 16.69 -39.46 5.39
N GLU A 191 17.38 -38.33 5.32
CA GLU A 191 18.80 -38.21 5.75
C GLU A 191 18.96 -38.42 7.25
N GLU A 192 18.05 -37.90 8.06
CA GLU A 192 18.02 -38.10 9.51
C GLU A 192 17.80 -39.56 9.88
N LEU A 193 16.90 -40.26 9.19
CA LEU A 193 16.66 -41.69 9.38
C LEU A 193 17.90 -42.51 9.00
N GLN A 194 18.58 -42.16 7.91
CA GLN A 194 19.81 -42.83 7.49
C GLN A 194 20.95 -42.60 8.49
N ARG A 195 21.09 -41.40 9.04
CA ARG A 195 22.06 -41.11 10.09
C ARG A 195 21.78 -41.86 11.38
N GLY A 196 20.51 -41.94 11.78
CA GLY A 196 20.08 -42.72 12.94
C GLY A 196 20.33 -44.20 12.79
N ALA A 197 20.08 -44.77 11.60
CA ALA A 197 20.39 -46.19 11.30
C ALA A 197 21.91 -46.43 11.28
N GLY A 198 22.72 -45.48 10.75
CA GLY A 198 24.19 -45.58 10.76
C GLY A 198 24.78 -45.54 12.15
N THR A 199 24.26 -44.72 13.06
CA THR A 199 24.72 -44.66 14.46
C THR A 199 24.29 -45.90 15.24
N ALA A 200 23.13 -46.46 15.01
CA ALA A 200 22.66 -47.69 15.63
C ALA A 200 23.52 -48.90 15.22
N ASN A 201 23.91 -49.02 13.95
CA ASN A 201 24.81 -50.06 13.47
C ASN A 201 26.23 -49.91 14.03
N ALA A 202 26.72 -48.70 14.22
CA ALA A 202 28.02 -48.45 14.81
C ALA A 202 28.08 -48.76 16.31
N GLU A 203 26.97 -48.64 17.04
CA GLU A 203 26.86 -49.05 18.45
C GLU A 203 26.79 -50.58 18.60
N GLU A 204 26.16 -51.30 17.67
CA GLU A 204 26.14 -52.78 17.68
C GLU A 204 27.53 -53.37 17.39
N ASP A 205 28.31 -52.78 16.51
CA ASP A 205 29.69 -53.24 16.18
C ASP A 205 30.72 -53.03 17.33
N ASN A 206 30.41 -52.15 18.28
CA ASN A 206 31.27 -51.93 19.45
C ASN A 206 31.00 -52.86 20.64
N PHE A 207 30.05 -53.76 20.53
CA PHE A 207 29.66 -54.67 21.61
C PHE A 207 30.28 -56.09 21.51
N PHE A 208 31.14 -56.34 20.52
CA PHE A 208 31.87 -57.59 20.36
C PHE A 208 33.41 -57.42 20.49
#